data_d6ae7b37da92513cbee2242cdbf9dbae
#
_entry.id   d6ae7b37da92513cbee2242cdbf9dbae
#
_cell.length_a   1.000
_cell.length_b   1.000
_cell.length_c   1.000
_cell.angle_alpha   90.00
_cell.angle_beta   90.00
_cell.angle_gamma   90.00
#
_symmetry.space_group_name_H-M   'P 1'
#
loop_
_entity.id
_entity.type
_entity.pdbx_description
1 polymer ?
#
loop_
_entity_poly.entity_id
_entity_poly.type
_entity_poly.pdbx_seq_one_letter_code
_entity_poly.pdbx_strand_id
1 'polypeptide(L)'
;LQLCIHTMLSRARSRGFALRGPLQLWVELTFMFGIGFDTDPQLGVLVDFVRPESAPNEADELTRAVNLREAAMSFASRIAGNAGEREHTAVKRFRGLALHDLAVQSDQQIIDLLQYIHPEKVEAVGAAPLHQVVRAARVQAQTYRLNDPAGPTAMALLMFAFGYDCMNDPLFPWIAESLDDGKLDARVRLELTRRKALRFVSVASGG
;
A
#
# COMPACT_ATOMS: atom_id res chain seq x y z
N LEU A 1 15.55 2.74 11.53
CA LEU A 1 15.02 1.42 11.93
C LEU A 1 14.33 1.47 13.31
N GLN A 2 14.96 2.03 14.36
CA GLN A 2 14.36 2.10 15.72
C GLN A 2 13.01 2.83 15.72
N LEU A 3 12.90 3.97 15.04
CA LEU A 3 11.65 4.72 14.92
C LEU A 3 10.54 3.88 14.26
N CYS A 4 10.86 3.14 13.20
CA CYS A 4 9.89 2.25 12.53
C CYS A 4 9.36 1.19 13.50
N ILE A 5 10.25 0.49 14.20
CA ILE A 5 9.86 -0.57 15.15
C ILE A 5 9.00 0.02 16.28
N HIS A 6 9.39 1.18 16.82
CA HIS A 6 8.60 1.84 17.87
C HIS A 6 7.19 2.18 17.38
N THR A 7 7.06 2.73 16.18
CA THR A 7 5.75 3.06 15.58
C THR A 7 4.91 1.81 15.37
N MET A 8 5.49 0.73 14.83
CA MET A 8 4.80 -0.55 14.63
C MET A 8 4.25 -1.10 15.94
N LEU A 9 5.09 -1.17 16.97
CA LEU A 9 4.69 -1.68 18.28
C LEU A 9 3.66 -0.79 18.98
N SER A 10 3.77 0.53 18.84
CA SER A 10 2.80 1.47 19.37
C SER A 10 1.42 1.28 18.72
N ARG A 11 1.37 1.13 17.38
CA ARG A 11 0.12 0.84 16.66
C ARG A 11 -0.47 -0.50 17.08
N ALA A 12 0.35 -1.57 17.16
CA ALA A 12 -0.10 -2.88 17.63
C ALA A 12 -0.77 -2.80 19.01
N ARG A 13 -0.12 -2.12 19.94
CA ARG A 13 -0.65 -1.95 21.31
C ARG A 13 -1.94 -1.14 21.35
N SER A 14 -2.07 -0.11 20.52
CA SER A 14 -3.32 0.66 20.40
C SER A 14 -4.49 -0.17 19.85
N ARG A 15 -4.19 -1.28 19.20
CA ARG A 15 -5.15 -2.26 18.70
C ARG A 15 -5.35 -3.45 19.64
N GLY A 16 -4.78 -3.39 20.85
CA GLY A 16 -4.93 -4.43 21.86
C GLY A 16 -4.10 -5.69 21.56
N PHE A 17 -2.96 -5.54 20.88
CA PHE A 17 -1.95 -6.58 20.72
C PHE A 17 -0.77 -6.27 21.64
N ALA A 18 -0.55 -7.09 22.66
CA ALA A 18 0.49 -6.92 23.69
C ALA A 18 1.41 -8.13 23.83
N LEU A 19 0.91 -9.33 23.52
CA LEU A 19 1.67 -10.57 23.61
C LEU A 19 2.74 -10.63 22.50
N ARG A 20 3.85 -11.30 22.83
CA ARG A 20 5.03 -11.40 21.95
C ARG A 20 4.70 -11.93 20.55
N GLY A 21 3.92 -13.01 20.43
CA GLY A 21 3.56 -13.62 19.16
C GLY A 21 2.72 -12.67 18.28
N PRO A 22 1.60 -12.13 18.79
CA PRO A 22 0.81 -11.12 18.11
C PRO A 22 1.60 -9.85 17.69
N LEU A 23 2.51 -9.35 18.54
CA LEU A 23 3.39 -8.23 18.19
C LEU A 23 4.35 -8.58 17.06
N GLN A 24 4.90 -9.80 17.05
CA GLN A 24 5.75 -10.27 15.96
C GLN A 24 4.95 -10.35 14.65
N LEU A 25 3.74 -10.92 14.66
CA LEU A 25 2.85 -10.95 13.52
C LEU A 25 2.56 -9.54 13.00
N TRP A 26 2.29 -8.57 13.89
CA TRP A 26 2.06 -7.19 13.49
C TRP A 26 3.23 -6.60 12.71
N VAL A 27 4.45 -6.85 13.17
CA VAL A 27 5.68 -6.42 12.47
C VAL A 27 5.78 -7.08 11.10
N GLU A 28 5.53 -8.38 11.00
CA GLU A 28 5.54 -9.13 9.73
C GLU A 28 4.51 -8.53 8.74
N LEU A 29 3.28 -8.28 9.19
CA LEU A 29 2.23 -7.68 8.34
C LEU A 29 2.56 -6.24 7.92
N THR A 30 3.23 -5.48 8.79
CA THR A 30 3.71 -4.13 8.42
C THR A 30 4.72 -4.19 7.29
N PHE A 31 5.64 -5.16 7.29
CA PHE A 31 6.56 -5.34 6.16
C PHE A 31 5.88 -5.82 4.87
N MET A 32 4.78 -6.56 4.99
CA MET A 32 4.03 -7.06 3.84
C MET A 32 3.13 -5.99 3.20
N PHE A 33 2.48 -5.16 4.01
CA PHE A 33 1.37 -4.31 3.56
C PHE A 33 1.58 -2.80 3.84
N GLY A 34 2.68 -2.44 4.49
CA GLY A 34 2.96 -1.07 4.92
C GLY A 34 2.51 -0.77 6.35
N ILE A 35 3.03 0.31 6.92
CA ILE A 35 2.81 0.66 8.34
C ILE A 35 1.35 0.97 8.68
N GLY A 36 0.58 1.39 7.68
CA GLY A 36 -0.83 1.74 7.81
C GLY A 36 -1.81 0.61 7.50
N PHE A 37 -1.38 -0.66 7.45
CA PHE A 37 -2.21 -1.77 6.99
C PHE A 37 -3.52 -1.94 7.78
N ASP A 38 -3.53 -1.56 9.04
CA ASP A 38 -4.68 -1.63 9.95
C ASP A 38 -5.77 -0.57 9.67
N THR A 39 -5.49 0.37 8.79
CA THR A 39 -6.42 1.43 8.35
C THR A 39 -6.50 1.56 6.84
N ASP A 40 -5.77 0.72 6.09
CA ASP A 40 -5.79 0.74 4.64
C ASP A 40 -7.13 0.20 4.10
N PRO A 41 -7.90 1.00 3.36
CA PRO A 41 -9.16 0.55 2.80
C PRO A 41 -9.01 -0.64 1.85
N GLN A 42 -7.82 -0.83 1.25
CA GLN A 42 -7.53 -1.96 0.38
C GLN A 42 -7.48 -3.30 1.15
N LEU A 43 -7.27 -3.24 2.46
CA LEU A 43 -7.13 -4.39 3.35
C LEU A 43 -8.36 -4.57 4.27
N GLY A 44 -9.54 -4.21 3.76
CA GLY A 44 -10.80 -4.31 4.50
C GLY A 44 -11.05 -5.67 5.13
N VAL A 45 -10.56 -6.74 4.51
CA VAL A 45 -10.66 -8.12 5.03
C VAL A 45 -9.87 -8.34 6.32
N LEU A 46 -8.94 -7.44 6.68
CA LEU A 46 -8.14 -7.51 7.90
C LEU A 46 -8.71 -6.64 9.02
N VAL A 47 -9.56 -5.67 8.69
CA VAL A 47 -10.01 -4.61 9.61
C VAL A 47 -10.74 -5.18 10.83
N ASP A 48 -11.55 -6.21 10.66
CA ASP A 48 -12.34 -6.79 11.76
C ASP A 48 -11.45 -7.47 12.81
N PHE A 49 -10.29 -7.99 12.40
CA PHE A 49 -9.34 -8.64 13.31
C PHE A 49 -8.40 -7.65 14.01
N VAL A 50 -8.25 -6.44 13.49
CA VAL A 50 -7.39 -5.41 14.10
C VAL A 50 -8.16 -4.43 15.01
N ARG A 51 -9.50 -4.45 15.00
CA ARG A 51 -10.30 -3.64 15.91
C ARG A 51 -10.19 -4.18 17.33
N PRO A 52 -9.94 -3.33 18.34
CA PRO A 52 -9.96 -3.78 19.72
C PRO A 52 -11.40 -4.11 20.10
N GLU A 53 -11.63 -5.31 20.62
CA GLU A 53 -12.85 -5.62 21.38
C GLU A 53 -12.78 -4.97 22.74
N SER A 54 -13.96 -4.73 23.34
CA SER A 54 -14.06 -4.14 24.68
C SER A 54 -13.42 -5.10 25.70
N ALA A 55 -12.25 -4.75 26.22
CA ALA A 55 -11.47 -5.52 27.21
C ALA A 55 -11.07 -6.96 26.76
N PRO A 56 -10.20 -7.10 25.73
CA PRO A 56 -9.72 -8.39 25.26
C PRO A 56 -8.90 -9.07 26.36
N ASN A 57 -9.15 -10.37 26.60
CA ASN A 57 -8.25 -11.22 27.38
C ASN A 57 -7.16 -11.84 26.48
N GLU A 58 -6.16 -12.50 27.06
CA GLU A 58 -5.05 -13.10 26.31
C GLU A 58 -5.51 -14.14 25.27
N ALA A 59 -6.54 -14.93 25.57
CA ALA A 59 -7.07 -15.94 24.66
C ALA A 59 -7.74 -15.29 23.45
N ASP A 60 -8.45 -14.18 23.65
CA ASP A 60 -9.06 -13.40 22.57
C ASP A 60 -7.99 -12.75 21.69
N GLU A 61 -6.90 -12.22 22.28
CA GLU A 61 -5.78 -11.67 21.54
C GLU A 61 -5.12 -12.72 20.63
N LEU A 62 -4.85 -13.91 21.14
CA LEU A 62 -4.25 -15.00 20.37
C LEU A 62 -5.17 -15.46 19.24
N THR A 63 -6.47 -15.61 19.53
CA THR A 63 -7.47 -15.99 18.51
C THR A 63 -7.56 -14.94 17.40
N ARG A 64 -7.59 -13.66 17.75
CA ARG A 64 -7.58 -12.56 16.79
C ARG A 64 -6.30 -12.56 15.93
N ALA A 65 -5.14 -12.81 16.56
CA ALA A 65 -3.87 -12.88 15.84
C ALA A 65 -3.83 -14.05 14.86
N VAL A 66 -4.35 -15.23 15.22
CA VAL A 66 -4.47 -16.36 14.31
C VAL A 66 -5.36 -16.03 13.13
N ASN A 67 -6.56 -15.50 13.36
CA ASN A 67 -7.50 -15.12 12.32
C ASN A 67 -6.94 -14.02 11.41
N LEU A 68 -6.28 -13.02 11.99
CA LEU A 68 -5.59 -11.96 11.25
C LEU A 68 -4.53 -12.53 10.32
N ARG A 69 -3.71 -13.47 10.81
CA ARG A 69 -2.70 -14.14 10.00
C ARG A 69 -3.31 -14.91 8.84
N GLU A 70 -4.34 -15.70 9.11
CA GLU A 70 -5.02 -16.49 8.09
C GLU A 70 -5.64 -15.60 7.00
N ALA A 71 -6.34 -14.55 7.39
CA ALA A 71 -6.91 -13.58 6.47
C ALA A 71 -5.82 -12.87 5.63
N ALA A 72 -4.72 -12.46 6.27
CA ALA A 72 -3.60 -11.82 5.59
C ALA A 72 -2.91 -12.74 4.58
N MET A 73 -2.65 -14.00 4.97
CA MET A 73 -2.03 -14.98 4.08
C MET A 73 -2.96 -15.34 2.91
N SER A 74 -4.27 -15.50 3.17
CA SER A 74 -5.27 -15.74 2.14
C SER A 74 -5.33 -14.59 1.13
N PHE A 75 -5.36 -13.35 1.61
CA PHE A 75 -5.33 -12.17 0.76
C PHE A 75 -4.04 -12.11 -0.06
N ALA A 76 -2.87 -12.27 0.57
CA ALA A 76 -1.57 -12.25 -0.10
C ALA A 76 -1.48 -13.34 -1.19
N SER A 77 -1.89 -14.58 -0.89
CA SER A 77 -1.88 -15.67 -1.86
C SER A 77 -2.79 -15.39 -3.05
N ARG A 78 -3.96 -14.77 -2.81
CA ARG A 78 -4.90 -14.42 -3.87
C ARG A 78 -4.34 -13.38 -4.84
N ILE A 79 -3.61 -12.39 -4.32
CA ILE A 79 -3.01 -11.35 -5.16
C ILE A 79 -1.70 -11.78 -5.80
N ALA A 80 -0.84 -12.50 -5.08
CA ALA A 80 0.47 -12.92 -5.60
C ALA A 80 0.39 -14.07 -6.60
N GLY A 81 -0.57 -14.98 -6.44
CA GLY A 81 -0.65 -16.22 -7.20
C GLY A 81 0.39 -17.24 -6.78
N ASN A 82 0.51 -18.32 -7.54
CA ASN A 82 1.53 -19.33 -7.28
C ASN A 82 2.92 -18.77 -7.57
N ALA A 83 3.83 -18.89 -6.60
CA ALA A 83 5.21 -18.39 -6.72
C ALA A 83 5.33 -16.89 -7.12
N GLY A 84 4.31 -16.07 -6.88
CA GLY A 84 4.37 -14.63 -7.16
C GLY A 84 4.19 -14.24 -8.64
N GLU A 85 3.67 -15.14 -9.48
CA GLU A 85 3.54 -14.90 -10.93
C GLU A 85 2.66 -13.69 -11.28
N ARG A 86 1.62 -13.42 -10.47
CA ARG A 86 0.71 -12.28 -10.69
C ARG A 86 1.38 -10.96 -10.35
N GLU A 87 2.12 -10.92 -9.24
CA GLU A 87 2.93 -9.75 -8.88
C GLU A 87 4.00 -9.46 -9.94
N HIS A 88 4.69 -10.51 -10.40
CA HIS A 88 5.68 -10.36 -11.48
C HIS A 88 5.05 -9.80 -12.75
N THR A 89 3.86 -10.25 -13.12
CA THR A 89 3.10 -9.74 -14.25
C THR A 89 2.69 -8.27 -14.03
N ALA A 90 2.23 -7.93 -12.82
CA ALA A 90 1.88 -6.56 -12.47
C ALA A 90 3.09 -5.61 -12.56
N VAL A 91 4.26 -6.03 -12.07
CA VAL A 91 5.51 -5.27 -12.19
C VAL A 91 5.90 -5.07 -13.67
N LYS A 92 5.78 -6.09 -14.51
CA LYS A 92 6.02 -5.97 -15.97
C LYS A 92 5.09 -4.94 -16.61
N ARG A 93 3.79 -4.99 -16.32
CA ARG A 93 2.80 -4.05 -16.84
C ARG A 93 3.10 -2.62 -16.38
N PHE A 94 3.38 -2.43 -15.08
CA PHE A 94 3.75 -1.13 -14.53
C PHE A 94 5.04 -0.58 -15.17
N ARG A 95 6.04 -1.42 -15.40
CA ARG A 95 7.30 -1.04 -16.07
C ARG A 95 7.07 -0.58 -17.51
N GLY A 96 6.11 -1.18 -18.21
CA GLY A 96 5.74 -0.82 -19.58
C GLY A 96 5.05 0.53 -19.72
N LEU A 97 4.51 1.10 -18.63
CA LEU A 97 3.84 2.41 -18.68
C LEU A 97 4.85 3.55 -18.68
N ALA A 98 4.68 4.49 -19.57
CA ALA A 98 5.39 5.76 -19.55
C ALA A 98 4.57 6.82 -18.78
N LEU A 99 5.21 7.93 -18.40
CA LEU A 99 4.53 8.98 -17.63
C LEU A 99 3.31 9.57 -18.39
N HIS A 100 3.37 9.64 -19.71
CA HIS A 100 2.24 10.14 -20.52
C HIS A 100 1.02 9.21 -20.49
N ASP A 101 1.20 7.90 -20.27
CA ASP A 101 0.11 6.94 -20.13
C ASP A 101 -0.67 7.14 -18.83
N LEU A 102 -0.05 7.82 -17.85
CA LEU A 102 -0.67 8.14 -16.57
C LEU A 102 -1.52 9.42 -16.62
N ALA A 103 -1.48 10.18 -17.70
CA ALA A 103 -2.22 11.44 -17.85
C ALA A 103 -3.70 11.21 -18.20
N VAL A 104 -4.41 10.46 -17.35
CA VAL A 104 -5.84 10.16 -17.52
C VAL A 104 -6.73 11.17 -16.79
N GLN A 105 -7.96 11.37 -17.28
CA GLN A 105 -8.81 12.48 -16.85
C GLN A 105 -9.85 12.10 -15.79
N SER A 106 -10.32 10.86 -15.80
CA SER A 106 -11.41 10.42 -14.91
C SER A 106 -10.95 9.40 -13.86
N ASP A 107 -11.70 9.32 -12.77
CA ASP A 107 -11.48 8.31 -11.73
C ASP A 107 -11.63 6.89 -12.30
N GLN A 108 -12.58 6.69 -13.21
CA GLN A 108 -12.78 5.40 -13.85
C GLN A 108 -11.55 4.98 -14.67
N GLN A 109 -10.94 5.90 -15.43
CA GLN A 109 -9.73 5.60 -16.19
C GLN A 109 -8.54 5.25 -15.28
N ILE A 110 -8.45 5.85 -14.08
CA ILE A 110 -7.44 5.46 -13.09
C ILE A 110 -7.72 4.02 -12.62
N ILE A 111 -8.98 3.69 -12.30
CA ILE A 111 -9.38 2.33 -11.88
C ILE A 111 -9.11 1.32 -13.01
N ASP A 112 -9.44 1.65 -14.25
CA ASP A 112 -9.18 0.80 -15.41
C ASP A 112 -7.67 0.52 -15.60
N LEU A 113 -6.83 1.52 -15.30
CA LEU A 113 -5.38 1.34 -15.30
C LEU A 113 -4.89 0.44 -14.16
N LEU A 114 -5.43 0.58 -12.95
CA LEU A 114 -5.15 -0.34 -11.83
C LEU A 114 -5.58 -1.77 -12.19
N GLN A 115 -6.75 -1.92 -12.81
CA GLN A 115 -7.26 -3.21 -13.32
C GLN A 115 -6.33 -3.80 -14.39
N TYR A 116 -5.82 -2.99 -15.31
CA TYR A 116 -4.83 -3.44 -16.30
C TYR A 116 -3.54 -3.92 -15.64
N ILE A 117 -3.05 -3.21 -14.62
CA ILE A 117 -1.80 -3.55 -13.94
C ILE A 117 -1.96 -4.83 -13.13
N HIS A 118 -2.98 -4.91 -12.26
CA HIS A 118 -3.15 -6.01 -11.32
C HIS A 118 -4.63 -6.37 -11.10
N PRO A 119 -5.26 -7.08 -12.05
CA PRO A 119 -6.69 -7.38 -12.01
C PRO A 119 -7.10 -8.17 -10.75
N GLU A 120 -6.27 -9.10 -10.31
CA GLU A 120 -6.57 -9.92 -9.14
C GLU A 120 -6.58 -9.09 -7.84
N LYS A 121 -5.70 -8.10 -7.73
CA LYS A 121 -5.72 -7.18 -6.58
C LYS A 121 -6.95 -6.27 -6.64
N VAL A 122 -7.31 -5.75 -7.80
CA VAL A 122 -8.53 -4.94 -7.97
C VAL A 122 -9.78 -5.74 -7.59
N GLU A 123 -9.89 -7.00 -8.02
CA GLU A 123 -10.97 -7.89 -7.63
C GLU A 123 -10.98 -8.16 -6.12
N ALA A 124 -9.79 -8.40 -5.52
CA ALA A 124 -9.65 -8.67 -4.09
C ALA A 124 -10.03 -7.48 -3.22
N VAL A 125 -9.69 -6.27 -3.64
CA VAL A 125 -9.96 -5.01 -2.94
C VAL A 125 -11.42 -4.59 -3.09
N GLY A 126 -11.97 -4.71 -4.29
CA GLY A 126 -13.33 -4.29 -4.61
C GLY A 126 -13.46 -2.79 -4.94
N ALA A 127 -14.60 -2.41 -5.52
CA ALA A 127 -14.80 -1.09 -6.10
C ALA A 127 -14.78 0.06 -5.08
N ALA A 128 -15.47 -0.08 -3.94
CA ALA A 128 -15.61 1.02 -2.99
C ALA A 128 -14.27 1.47 -2.37
N PRO A 129 -13.37 0.57 -1.91
CA PRO A 129 -12.03 0.95 -1.47
C PRO A 129 -11.16 1.55 -2.58
N LEU A 130 -11.26 1.06 -3.82
CA LEU A 130 -10.53 1.64 -4.94
C LEU A 130 -10.94 3.09 -5.21
N HIS A 131 -12.22 3.41 -5.15
CA HIS A 131 -12.67 4.80 -5.23
C HIS A 131 -12.15 5.66 -4.07
N GLN A 132 -11.96 5.09 -2.87
CA GLN A 132 -11.32 5.80 -1.76
C GLN A 132 -9.85 6.10 -2.07
N VAL A 133 -9.11 5.12 -2.59
CA VAL A 133 -7.71 5.29 -3.02
C VAL A 133 -7.60 6.39 -4.07
N VAL A 134 -8.43 6.38 -5.10
CA VAL A 134 -8.41 7.40 -6.17
C VAL A 134 -8.71 8.80 -5.63
N ARG A 135 -9.73 8.94 -4.76
CA ARG A 135 -10.03 10.24 -4.12
C ARG A 135 -8.86 10.74 -3.28
N ALA A 136 -8.28 9.88 -2.46
CA ALA A 136 -7.11 10.25 -1.64
C ALA A 136 -5.89 10.60 -2.52
N ALA A 137 -5.67 9.87 -3.61
CA ALA A 137 -4.59 10.15 -4.54
C ALA A 137 -4.70 11.56 -5.17
N ARG A 138 -5.91 12.01 -5.50
CA ARG A 138 -6.14 13.39 -5.98
C ARG A 138 -5.79 14.43 -4.91
N VAL A 139 -6.19 14.20 -3.67
CA VAL A 139 -5.84 15.08 -2.53
C VAL A 139 -4.32 15.11 -2.33
N GLN A 140 -3.67 13.96 -2.35
CA GLN A 140 -2.21 13.87 -2.20
C GLN A 140 -1.47 14.55 -3.37
N ALA A 141 -1.94 14.38 -4.60
CA ALA A 141 -1.37 15.08 -5.76
C ALA A 141 -1.42 16.62 -5.58
N GLN A 142 -2.52 17.15 -5.04
CA GLN A 142 -2.64 18.58 -4.70
C GLN A 142 -1.69 18.99 -3.56
N THR A 143 -1.60 18.19 -2.49
CA THR A 143 -0.72 18.42 -1.34
C THR A 143 0.75 18.54 -1.77
N TYR A 144 1.19 17.64 -2.65
CA TYR A 144 2.55 17.68 -3.22
C TYR A 144 2.68 18.60 -4.43
N ARG A 145 1.65 19.37 -4.76
CA ARG A 145 1.66 20.34 -5.89
C ARG A 145 2.09 19.66 -7.20
N LEU A 146 1.57 18.48 -7.47
CA LEU A 146 1.83 17.74 -8.69
C LEU A 146 0.83 18.19 -9.77
N ASN A 147 1.07 19.37 -10.33
CA ASN A 147 0.18 19.99 -11.34
C ASN A 147 0.29 19.34 -12.75
N ASP A 148 1.05 18.26 -12.87
CA ASP A 148 1.10 17.44 -14.09
C ASP A 148 -0.17 16.56 -14.14
N PRO A 149 -0.80 16.40 -15.32
CA PRO A 149 -1.99 15.55 -15.47
C PRO A 149 -1.79 14.08 -15.00
N ALA A 150 -0.56 13.59 -15.01
CA ALA A 150 -0.22 12.27 -14.50
C ALA A 150 -0.18 12.19 -12.95
N GLY A 151 -0.20 13.33 -12.25
CA GLY A 151 -0.05 13.40 -10.80
C GLY A 151 -1.03 12.51 -10.03
N PRO A 152 -2.35 12.67 -10.19
CA PRO A 152 -3.33 11.84 -9.46
C PRO A 152 -3.18 10.34 -9.72
N THR A 153 -2.90 9.96 -10.97
CA THR A 153 -2.73 8.55 -11.35
C THR A 153 -1.46 7.96 -10.74
N ALA A 154 -0.35 8.69 -10.79
CA ALA A 154 0.90 8.26 -10.17
C ALA A 154 0.74 8.07 -8.66
N MET A 155 0.03 8.98 -7.98
CA MET A 155 -0.29 8.84 -6.56
C MET A 155 -1.17 7.62 -6.29
N ALA A 156 -2.20 7.37 -7.11
CA ALA A 156 -3.05 6.19 -6.99
C ALA A 156 -2.24 4.90 -7.16
N LEU A 157 -1.32 4.85 -8.10
CA LEU A 157 -0.42 3.72 -8.31
C LEU A 157 0.51 3.48 -7.12
N LEU A 158 1.08 4.53 -6.53
CA LEU A 158 1.91 4.41 -5.32
C LEU A 158 1.09 3.86 -4.15
N MET A 159 -0.09 4.44 -3.89
CA MET A 159 -0.98 3.98 -2.83
C MET A 159 -1.47 2.55 -3.06
N PHE A 160 -1.76 2.20 -4.30
CA PHE A 160 -2.17 0.85 -4.67
C PHE A 160 -1.04 -0.17 -4.47
N ALA A 161 0.21 0.19 -4.79
CA ALA A 161 1.35 -0.71 -4.72
C ALA A 161 1.96 -0.83 -3.31
N PHE A 162 2.11 0.30 -2.59
CA PHE A 162 2.87 0.39 -1.33
C PHE A 162 2.00 0.62 -0.09
N GLY A 163 0.66 0.67 -0.27
CA GLY A 163 -0.29 0.93 0.81
C GLY A 163 -0.83 2.36 0.81
N TYR A 164 -2.02 2.52 1.38
CA TYR A 164 -2.80 3.77 1.35
C TYR A 164 -2.05 4.97 1.93
N ASP A 165 -1.24 4.77 2.97
CA ASP A 165 -0.47 5.83 3.66
C ASP A 165 1.03 5.80 3.30
N CYS A 166 1.39 5.30 2.13
CA CYS A 166 2.79 5.09 1.74
C CYS A 166 3.65 6.35 1.73
N MET A 167 3.06 7.56 1.62
CA MET A 167 3.78 8.82 1.70
C MET A 167 4.30 9.12 3.11
N ASN A 168 3.66 8.59 4.14
CA ASN A 168 4.05 8.74 5.54
C ASN A 168 4.72 7.48 6.11
N ASP A 169 4.92 6.45 5.27
CA ASP A 169 5.48 5.19 5.71
C ASP A 169 7.01 5.27 5.83
N PRO A 170 7.57 5.13 7.04
CA PRO A 170 9.01 5.14 7.25
C PRO A 170 9.76 3.94 6.62
N LEU A 171 9.04 2.94 6.10
CA LEU A 171 9.62 1.88 5.27
C LEU A 171 9.94 2.38 3.85
N PHE A 172 9.24 3.42 3.38
CA PHE A 172 9.39 3.99 2.04
C PHE A 172 9.69 5.50 2.05
N PRO A 173 10.67 5.98 2.83
CA PRO A 173 10.93 7.42 2.99
C PRO A 173 11.26 8.11 1.66
N TRP A 174 11.79 7.35 0.71
CA TRP A 174 12.11 7.84 -0.63
C TRP A 174 10.89 8.34 -1.41
N ILE A 175 9.65 7.90 -1.05
CA ILE A 175 8.42 8.37 -1.72
C ILE A 175 8.21 9.84 -1.39
N ALA A 176 8.07 10.18 -0.11
CA ALA A 176 7.89 11.55 0.33
C ALA A 176 9.06 12.45 -0.09
N GLU A 177 10.29 12.01 0.11
CA GLU A 177 11.51 12.76 -0.28
C GLU A 177 11.54 13.11 -1.77
N SER A 178 11.07 12.19 -2.64
CA SER A 178 11.07 12.44 -4.08
C SER A 178 9.93 13.36 -4.51
N LEU A 179 8.79 13.30 -3.81
CA LEU A 179 7.62 14.11 -4.11
C LEU A 179 7.73 15.53 -3.57
N ASP A 180 8.47 15.74 -2.47
CA ASP A 180 8.58 17.04 -1.78
C ASP A 180 9.79 17.87 -2.22
N ASP A 181 10.58 17.43 -3.20
CA ASP A 181 11.72 18.21 -3.71
C ASP A 181 11.25 19.44 -4.48
N GLY A 182 11.04 20.53 -3.75
CA GLY A 182 10.57 21.83 -4.29
C GLY A 182 11.51 22.49 -5.30
N LYS A 183 12.73 21.97 -5.51
CA LYS A 183 13.68 22.45 -6.51
C LYS A 183 13.39 21.89 -7.91
N LEU A 184 12.64 20.80 -7.98
CA LEU A 184 12.30 20.12 -9.20
C LEU A 184 10.85 20.43 -9.61
N ASP A 185 10.58 20.50 -10.91
CA ASP A 185 9.21 20.57 -11.39
C ASP A 185 8.43 19.26 -11.13
N ALA A 186 7.09 19.34 -11.18
CA ALA A 186 6.22 18.24 -10.85
C ALA A 186 6.49 16.99 -11.72
N ARG A 187 6.77 17.18 -13.01
CA ARG A 187 7.01 16.09 -13.94
C ARG A 187 8.31 15.35 -13.63
N VAL A 188 9.37 16.09 -13.29
CA VAL A 188 10.66 15.50 -12.89
C VAL A 188 10.52 14.72 -11.59
N ARG A 189 9.80 15.26 -10.60
CA ARG A 189 9.52 14.58 -9.34
C ARG A 189 8.76 13.27 -9.55
N LEU A 190 7.72 13.27 -10.40
CA LEU A 190 6.96 12.09 -10.75
C LEU A 190 7.83 11.02 -11.44
N GLU A 191 8.64 11.42 -12.41
CA GLU A 191 9.52 10.46 -13.09
C GLU A 191 10.60 9.89 -12.15
N LEU A 192 11.14 10.70 -11.26
CA LEU A 192 12.11 10.25 -10.26
C LEU A 192 11.47 9.24 -9.30
N THR A 193 10.27 9.55 -8.80
CA THR A 193 9.50 8.66 -7.92
C THR A 193 9.16 7.36 -8.62
N ARG A 194 8.69 7.42 -9.86
CA ARG A 194 8.41 6.24 -10.69
C ARG A 194 9.64 5.34 -10.86
N ARG A 195 10.82 5.91 -11.17
CA ARG A 195 12.07 5.14 -11.30
C ARG A 195 12.47 4.45 -10.00
N LYS A 196 12.34 5.15 -8.87
CA LYS A 196 12.62 4.55 -7.54
C LYS A 196 11.63 3.43 -7.23
N ALA A 197 10.33 3.63 -7.51
CA ALA A 197 9.30 2.60 -7.33
C ALA A 197 9.62 1.34 -8.16
N LEU A 198 9.93 1.51 -9.45
CA LEU A 198 10.30 0.40 -10.33
C LEU A 198 11.54 -0.34 -9.84
N ARG A 199 12.56 0.39 -9.36
CA ARG A 199 13.76 -0.23 -8.79
C ARG A 199 13.42 -1.04 -7.55
N PHE A 200 12.60 -0.49 -6.66
CA PHE A 200 12.20 -1.16 -5.42
C PHE A 200 11.46 -2.48 -5.70
N VAL A 201 10.40 -2.43 -6.53
CA VAL A 201 9.62 -3.64 -6.84
C VAL A 201 10.42 -4.67 -7.65
N SER A 202 11.38 -4.25 -8.49
CA SER A 202 12.24 -5.18 -9.23
C SER A 202 13.18 -5.97 -8.31
N VAL A 203 13.73 -5.34 -7.28
CA VAL A 203 14.57 -6.02 -6.27
C VAL A 203 13.73 -6.97 -5.44
N ALA A 204 12.55 -6.56 -5.02
CA ALA A 204 11.64 -7.40 -4.23
C ALA A 204 11.12 -8.63 -5.00
N SER A 205 11.01 -8.54 -6.33
CA SER A 205 10.55 -9.64 -7.20
C SER A 205 11.65 -10.60 -7.65
N GLY A 206 12.88 -10.47 -7.14
CA GLY A 206 14.00 -11.38 -7.46
C GLY A 206 14.47 -11.30 -8.92
N GLY A 207 14.30 -10.14 -9.57
CA GLY A 207 14.66 -9.86 -10.96
C GLY A 207 16.13 -9.72 -11.21
#